data_6456ea0e2a7390f00cc922b709a9ca68
#
_entry.id   6456ea0e2a7390f00cc922b709a9ca68
#
_cell.length_a   1.000
_cell.length_b   1.000
_cell.length_c   1.000
_cell.angle_alpha   90.00
_cell.angle_beta   90.00
_cell.angle_gamma   90.00
#
_symmetry.space_group_name_H-M   'P 1'
#
loop_
_entity.id
_entity.type
_entity.pdbx_description
1 polymer ?
#
loop_
_entity_poly.entity_id
_entity_poly.type
_entity_poly.pdbx_seq_one_letter_code
_entity_poly.pdbx_strand_id
1 'polypeptide(L)' 'MKFLLTFVFCSGVAGKCLPPMEYPQKYVDLYTCLDAGYRESIVQLEGIGKESVNKEQVFIKFFCSPMQET' A
#
# COMPACT_ATOMS: atom_id res chain seq x y z
N MET A 1 7.90 18.31 7.90
CA MET A 1 8.10 16.85 7.83
C MET A 1 7.16 16.28 6.79
N LYS A 2 7.64 15.39 5.95
CA LYS A 2 6.81 14.73 4.96
C LYS A 2 6.74 13.24 5.25
N PHE A 3 5.75 12.59 4.66
CA PHE A 3 5.54 11.16 4.88
C PHE A 3 5.66 10.40 3.57
N LEU A 4 6.29 9.25 3.64
CA LEU A 4 6.48 8.35 2.53
C LEU A 4 5.47 7.21 2.64
N LEU A 5 4.79 6.92 1.54
CA LEU A 5 3.79 5.85 1.49
C LEU A 5 4.43 4.61 0.88
N THR A 6 4.36 3.49 1.59
CA THR A 6 4.92 2.22 1.15
C THR A 6 3.85 1.16 1.16
N PHE A 7 3.75 0.40 0.07
CA PHE A 7 2.80 -0.69 -0.06
C PHE A 7 3.50 -2.03 -0.06
N VAL A 8 2.84 -3.03 0.52
CA VAL A 8 3.30 -4.41 0.47
C VAL A 8 2.13 -5.27 0.03
N PHE A 9 2.31 -6.00 -1.06
CA PHE A 9 1.30 -6.91 -1.59
C PHE A 9 1.64 -8.32 -1.17
N CYS A 10 0.66 -9.02 -0.60
CA CYS A 10 0.87 -10.35 -0.06
C CYS A 10 -0.17 -11.33 -0.58
N SER A 11 0.23 -12.61 -0.63
CA SER A 11 -0.69 -13.70 -0.94
C SER A 11 -0.81 -14.60 0.28
N GLY A 12 -2.04 -14.76 0.78
CA GLY A 12 -2.30 -15.64 1.91
C GLY A 12 -2.12 -17.11 1.55
N VAL A 13 -2.37 -17.45 0.29
CA VAL A 13 -2.21 -18.84 -0.16
C VAL A 13 -0.73 -19.20 -0.26
N ALA A 14 0.06 -18.34 -0.87
CA ALA A 14 1.50 -18.59 -1.01
C ALA A 14 2.27 -18.34 0.28
N GLY A 15 1.67 -17.59 1.21
CA GLY A 15 2.35 -17.20 2.43
C GLY A 15 3.54 -16.28 2.19
N LYS A 16 3.48 -15.51 1.13
CA LYS A 16 4.58 -14.65 0.71
C LYS A 16 4.10 -13.26 0.38
N CYS A 17 4.99 -12.29 0.54
CA CYS A 17 4.77 -10.91 0.17
C CYS A 17 5.80 -10.48 -0.85
N LEU A 18 5.37 -9.59 -1.76
CA LEU A 18 6.29 -8.97 -2.69
C LEU A 18 7.15 -7.94 -1.96
N PRO A 19 8.30 -7.57 -2.53
CA PRO A 19 9.12 -6.52 -1.92
C PRO A 19 8.31 -5.23 -1.78
N PRO A 20 8.55 -4.46 -0.71
CA PRO A 20 7.84 -3.20 -0.52
C PRO A 20 8.03 -2.25 -1.70
N MET A 21 6.96 -1.55 -2.04
CA MET A 21 6.98 -0.57 -3.13
C MET A 21 6.68 0.80 -2.57
N GLU A 22 7.56 1.74 -2.81
CA GLU A 22 7.39 3.12 -2.37
C GLU A 22 6.65 3.91 -3.43
N TYR A 23 5.64 4.66 -2.98
CA TYR A 23 4.94 5.56 -3.87
C TYR A 23 5.82 6.77 -4.15
N PRO A 24 5.85 7.26 -5.38
CA PRO A 24 6.74 8.40 -5.71
C PRO A 24 6.32 9.70 -5.07
N GLN A 25 5.07 9.83 -4.69
CA GLN A 25 4.55 11.06 -4.12
C GLN A 25 4.78 11.09 -2.62
N LYS A 26 5.14 12.26 -2.10
CA LYS A 26 5.30 12.48 -0.67
C LYS A 26 4.14 13.29 -0.15
N TYR A 27 3.75 13.05 1.08
CA TYR A 27 2.55 13.66 1.67
C TYR A 27 2.95 14.60 2.80
N VAL A 28 2.18 15.66 2.95
CA VAL A 28 2.54 16.74 3.87
C VAL A 28 2.27 16.39 5.33
N ASP A 29 1.36 15.45 5.58
CA ASP A 29 1.04 15.02 6.93
C ASP A 29 0.61 13.57 6.95
N LEU A 30 0.47 13.03 8.15
CA LEU A 30 0.10 11.63 8.33
C LEU A 30 -1.31 11.35 7.82
N TYR A 31 -2.26 12.23 8.11
CA TYR A 31 -3.64 12.04 7.69
C TYR A 31 -3.73 11.91 6.16
N THR A 32 -3.09 12.81 5.44
CA THR A 32 -3.13 12.79 3.99
C THR A 32 -2.48 11.52 3.44
N CYS A 33 -1.38 11.09 4.05
CA CYS A 33 -0.72 9.85 3.65
C CYS A 33 -1.63 8.63 3.88
N LEU A 34 -2.27 8.56 5.04
CA LEU A 34 -3.16 7.44 5.35
C LEU A 34 -4.37 7.43 4.42
N ASP A 35 -4.96 8.60 4.17
CA ASP A 35 -6.10 8.69 3.25
C ASP A 35 -5.71 8.19 1.86
N ALA A 36 -4.57 8.63 1.37
CA ALA A 36 -4.07 8.17 0.07
C ALA A 36 -3.81 6.66 0.07
N GLY A 37 -3.25 6.14 1.16
CA GLY A 37 -2.96 4.71 1.29
C GLY A 37 -4.22 3.87 1.19
N TYR A 38 -5.27 4.26 1.90
CA TYR A 38 -6.53 3.52 1.85
C TYR A 38 -7.17 3.60 0.47
N ARG A 39 -7.19 4.79 -0.14
CA ARG A 39 -7.78 4.97 -1.47
C ARG A 39 -7.04 4.18 -2.53
N GLU A 40 -5.72 4.23 -2.53
CA GLU A 40 -4.92 3.49 -3.48
C GLU A 40 -5.02 1.99 -3.27
N SER A 41 -5.14 1.55 -2.02
CA SER A 41 -5.34 0.12 -1.75
C SER A 41 -6.63 -0.39 -2.39
N ILE A 42 -7.69 0.39 -2.32
CA ILE A 42 -8.96 0.02 -2.94
C ILE A 42 -8.81 -0.04 -4.47
N VAL A 43 -8.15 0.97 -5.06
CA VAL A 43 -7.93 1.00 -6.49
C VAL A 43 -7.14 -0.22 -6.96
N GLN A 44 -6.09 -0.57 -6.24
CA GLN A 44 -5.27 -1.73 -6.58
C GLN A 44 -6.06 -3.03 -6.42
N LEU A 45 -6.85 -3.12 -5.36
CA LEU A 45 -7.67 -4.30 -5.11
C LEU A 45 -8.68 -4.50 -6.26
N GLU A 46 -9.31 -3.43 -6.69
CA GLU A 46 -10.25 -3.47 -7.81
C GLU A 46 -9.55 -3.85 -9.11
N GLY A 47 -8.32 -3.37 -9.32
CA GLY A 47 -7.54 -3.70 -10.49
C GLY A 47 -7.15 -5.17 -10.53
N ILE A 48 -6.85 -5.77 -9.39
CA ILE A 48 -6.55 -7.20 -9.31
C ILE A 48 -7.80 -8.03 -9.60
N GLY A 49 -8.94 -7.58 -9.08
CA GLY A 49 -10.21 -8.22 -9.32
C GLY A 49 -10.63 -9.19 -8.22
N LYS A 50 -11.93 -9.30 -8.03
CA LYS A 50 -12.51 -10.10 -6.96
C LYS A 50 -12.09 -11.57 -7.04
N GLU A 51 -12.11 -12.12 -8.24
CA GLU A 51 -11.80 -13.53 -8.41
C GLU A 51 -10.37 -13.86 -7.99
N SER A 52 -9.42 -13.07 -8.48
CA SER A 52 -8.00 -13.29 -8.14
C SER A 52 -7.73 -13.03 -6.67
N VAL A 53 -8.35 -11.99 -6.10
CA VAL A 53 -8.18 -11.69 -4.69
C VAL A 53 -8.65 -12.86 -3.83
N ASN A 54 -9.82 -13.43 -4.14
CA ASN A 54 -10.36 -14.53 -3.37
C ASN A 54 -9.56 -15.81 -3.57
N LYS A 55 -9.12 -16.07 -4.79
CA LYS A 55 -8.40 -17.30 -5.12
C LYS A 55 -7.02 -17.32 -4.46
N GLU A 56 -6.28 -16.22 -4.56
CA GLU A 56 -4.92 -16.15 -4.02
C GLU A 56 -4.88 -15.61 -2.60
N GLN A 57 -6.02 -15.16 -2.08
CA GLN A 57 -6.11 -14.49 -0.78
C GLN A 57 -5.15 -13.30 -0.72
N VAL A 58 -5.24 -12.45 -1.76
CA VAL A 58 -4.40 -11.27 -1.86
C VAL A 58 -4.83 -10.23 -0.82
N PHE A 59 -3.86 -9.67 -0.15
CA PHE A 59 -4.14 -8.53 0.72
C PHE A 59 -3.02 -7.50 0.60
N ILE A 60 -3.36 -6.27 0.90
CA ILE A 60 -2.47 -5.15 0.72
C ILE A 60 -2.24 -4.50 2.08
N LYS A 61 -0.98 -4.33 2.43
CA LYS A 61 -0.62 -3.55 3.61
C LYS A 61 0.05 -2.28 3.14
N PHE A 62 -0.09 -1.23 3.91
CA PHE A 62 0.66 -0.02 3.63
C PHE A 62 1.03 0.65 4.95
N PHE A 63 2.03 1.49 4.89
CA PHE A 63 2.41 2.29 6.05
C PHE A 63 2.99 3.60 5.59
N CYS A 64 2.85 4.59 6.47
CA CYS A 64 3.34 5.93 6.24
C CYS A 64 4.50 6.17 7.18
N SER A 65 5.66 6.47 6.61
CA SER A 65 6.88 6.68 7.38
C SER A 65 7.28 8.15 7.32
N PRO A 66 7.59 8.77 8.46
CA PRO A 66 8.05 10.16 8.42
C PRO A 66 9.41 10.26 7.76
N MET A 67 9.58 11.29 6.96
CA MET A 67 10.84 11.60 6.31
C MET A 67 11.35 12.92 6.82
N GLN A 68 12.63 12.97 7.13
CA GLN A 68 13.27 14.25 7.43
C GLN A 68 13.91 14.77 6.17
N GLU A 69 13.57 16.02 5.85
CA GLU A 69 14.22 16.70 4.77
C GLU A 69 15.36 17.53 5.34
N THR A 70 16.52 17.31 4.80
CA THR A 70 17.68 18.10 5.18
C THR A 70 18.01 19.11 4.10
#